data_99c3e77a6780c13e322892b42f0af23a
#
_entry.id   99c3e77a6780c13e322892b42f0af23a
#
_cell.length_a   1.000
_cell.length_b   1.000
_cell.length_c   1.000
_cell.angle_alpha   90.00
_cell.angle_beta   90.00
_cell.angle_gamma   90.00
#
_symmetry.space_group_name_H-M   'P 1'
#
loop_
_entity.id
_entity.type
_entity.pdbx_description
1 polymer ?
#
loop_
_entity_poly.entity_id
_entity_poly.type
_entity_poly.pdbx_seq_one_letter_code
_entity_poly.pdbx_strand_id
1 'polypeptide(L)'
;MIVGSEKYTTRQLLAWFWRIFRRVKLQSFINAMSGIVRVGLDFAFIWATKLAIDLATGVSSSSFIPRPSTLFGAGVLLISIMAFQLALGYLGRWIAALMGVEAQNRMQRHIFEHLLRSEWRGKEQRHSGDVLNRMVSDSQTVVNVVTDTIPQALAVLVRLVCAFFFLFSMDAMLAVGVTAILPVFILLSRLYINRMRAITREVRQTDSRVQATLQESIQHRLILKTLERVPLLVQTLSSLQATLRHQVRYRTLFSSTSNLILNIGFGGAYLFAFLWSVNRLADGAITFGMMTAFIQLCGQIQGPFRELTHFIPAIISSFTAAERLMELEETPLEDDGEPIRFCHGAGIRITNLTFAYDAHSRQIFRHADFDFPSGSTTAILGETGAGKTTLIRLILALLKPNEGTVEMYSEGEAAVPVSARTRCNLVYVPQGNSLFSGTLRWNLQMGKPDATETEMFEALHLACADFVNTLPDGLDTRIGEGGAGLSEGQAQRIAIARALLRQGCILLLDEATSALDQQTEQALLKNLIEHHQQLPVKPTLIFITHRTAVVEHCSQVITLEKKK
;
A
#
# COMPACT_ATOMS: atom_id res chain seq x y z
N MET A 1 3.06 16.87 -22.06
CA MET A 1 4.11 16.76 -21.05
C MET A 1 3.54 15.93 -19.91
N ILE A 2 3.87 14.65 -19.86
CA ILE A 2 3.50 13.71 -18.81
C ILE A 2 4.40 14.06 -17.62
N VAL A 3 3.78 14.30 -16.46
CA VAL A 3 4.42 14.73 -15.22
C VAL A 3 5.47 13.68 -14.83
N GLY A 4 6.74 13.96 -15.10
CA GLY A 4 7.84 13.31 -14.41
C GLY A 4 7.99 13.98 -13.05
N SER A 5 8.05 13.21 -11.97
CA SER A 5 8.56 13.72 -10.71
C SER A 5 10.07 13.97 -10.90
N GLU A 6 10.66 14.80 -10.03
CA GLU A 6 12.09 15.07 -10.08
C GLU A 6 12.97 13.81 -9.88
N LYS A 7 12.38 12.69 -9.42
CA LYS A 7 13.11 11.49 -9.00
C LYS A 7 13.18 10.38 -10.06
N TYR A 8 12.09 10.14 -10.84
CA TYR A 8 12.04 9.05 -11.81
C TYR A 8 11.75 9.52 -13.22
N THR A 9 12.45 8.96 -14.20
CA THR A 9 12.17 9.23 -15.61
C THR A 9 10.93 8.47 -16.07
N THR A 10 10.20 9.05 -17.04
CA THR A 10 9.02 8.40 -17.65
C THR A 10 9.33 6.99 -18.16
N ARG A 11 10.57 6.75 -18.64
CA ARG A 11 11.02 5.44 -19.12
C ARG A 11 11.12 4.42 -17.98
N GLN A 12 11.60 4.81 -16.81
CA GLN A 12 11.68 3.94 -15.64
C GLN A 12 10.27 3.55 -15.14
N LEU A 13 9.36 4.53 -15.06
CA LEU A 13 7.97 4.28 -14.69
C LEU A 13 7.28 3.32 -15.67
N LEU A 14 7.42 3.54 -16.98
CA LEU A 14 6.87 2.64 -17.98
C LEU A 14 7.47 1.23 -17.91
N ALA A 15 8.78 1.11 -17.66
CA ALA A 15 9.42 -0.20 -17.48
C ALA A 15 8.90 -0.92 -16.23
N TRP A 16 8.66 -0.18 -15.15
CA TRP A 16 8.07 -0.72 -13.91
C TRP A 16 6.62 -1.18 -14.14
N PHE A 17 5.77 -0.34 -14.81
CA PHE A 17 4.42 -0.74 -15.20
C PHE A 17 4.43 -1.98 -16.10
N TRP A 18 5.38 -2.08 -17.03
CA TRP A 18 5.52 -3.26 -17.87
C TRP A 18 5.86 -4.53 -17.07
N ARG A 19 6.67 -4.41 -16.02
CA ARG A 19 6.97 -5.52 -15.11
C ARG A 19 5.70 -6.01 -14.39
N ILE A 20 4.87 -5.09 -13.91
CA ILE A 20 3.57 -5.42 -13.30
C ILE A 20 2.63 -6.02 -14.34
N PHE A 21 2.51 -5.40 -15.51
CA PHE A 21 1.68 -5.90 -16.60
C PHE A 21 2.01 -7.35 -16.96
N ARG A 22 3.28 -7.73 -17.04
CA ARG A 22 3.70 -9.11 -17.28
C ARG A 22 3.15 -10.10 -16.25
N ARG A 23 2.98 -9.67 -15.00
CA ARG A 23 2.43 -10.50 -13.91
C ARG A 23 0.90 -10.67 -14.00
N VAL A 24 0.21 -9.71 -14.61
CA VAL A 24 -1.26 -9.67 -14.75
C VAL A 24 -1.74 -9.67 -16.21
N LYS A 25 -0.86 -10.02 -17.16
CA LYS A 25 -1.12 -9.96 -18.62
C LYS A 25 -2.39 -10.68 -19.06
N LEU A 26 -2.67 -11.85 -18.46
CA LEU A 26 -3.85 -12.65 -18.80
C LEU A 26 -5.13 -11.92 -18.41
N GLN A 27 -5.15 -11.28 -17.25
CA GLN A 27 -6.29 -10.50 -16.75
C GLN A 27 -6.59 -9.31 -17.64
N SER A 28 -5.56 -8.50 -17.92
CA SER A 28 -5.68 -7.34 -18.80
C SER A 28 -6.11 -7.74 -20.22
N PHE A 29 -5.60 -8.86 -20.71
CA PHE A 29 -5.97 -9.40 -22.03
C PHE A 29 -7.44 -9.85 -22.07
N ILE A 30 -7.91 -10.60 -21.06
CA ILE A 30 -9.32 -11.05 -20.96
C ILE A 30 -10.26 -9.85 -20.90
N ASN A 31 -9.92 -8.82 -20.10
CA ASN A 31 -10.72 -7.61 -20.00
C ASN A 31 -10.75 -6.82 -21.33
N ALA A 32 -9.61 -6.68 -21.99
CA ALA A 32 -9.53 -6.01 -23.28
C ALA A 32 -10.35 -6.77 -24.36
N MET A 33 -10.20 -8.09 -24.44
CA MET A 33 -10.96 -8.91 -25.39
C MET A 33 -12.46 -8.89 -25.12
N SER A 34 -12.86 -8.99 -23.84
CA SER A 34 -14.27 -8.86 -23.44
C SER A 34 -14.84 -7.49 -23.85
N GLY A 35 -14.06 -6.42 -23.66
CA GLY A 35 -14.43 -5.07 -24.08
C GLY A 35 -14.59 -4.95 -25.61
N ILE A 36 -13.65 -5.49 -26.39
CA ILE A 36 -13.68 -5.47 -27.86
C ILE A 36 -14.86 -6.30 -28.40
N VAL A 37 -15.08 -7.50 -27.86
CA VAL A 37 -16.24 -8.34 -28.24
C VAL A 37 -17.55 -7.60 -27.96
N ARG A 38 -17.66 -6.92 -26.81
CA ARG A 38 -18.82 -6.12 -26.47
C ARG A 38 -19.05 -4.98 -27.46
N VAL A 39 -18.00 -4.30 -27.90
CA VAL A 39 -18.08 -3.29 -28.96
C VAL A 39 -18.64 -3.91 -30.25
N GLY A 40 -18.14 -5.07 -30.67
CA GLY A 40 -18.67 -5.77 -31.83
C GLY A 40 -20.17 -6.10 -31.71
N LEU A 41 -20.62 -6.53 -30.54
CA LEU A 41 -22.04 -6.80 -30.27
C LEU A 41 -22.89 -5.52 -30.28
N ASP A 42 -22.35 -4.37 -29.81
CA ASP A 42 -23.06 -3.09 -29.88
C ASP A 42 -23.34 -2.71 -31.34
N PHE A 43 -22.36 -2.86 -32.24
CA PHE A 43 -22.55 -2.62 -33.67
C PHE A 43 -23.47 -3.66 -34.33
N ALA A 44 -23.36 -4.93 -33.95
CA ALA A 44 -24.28 -5.96 -34.41
C ALA A 44 -25.73 -5.66 -34.03
N PHE A 45 -25.95 -5.13 -32.81
CA PHE A 45 -27.27 -4.71 -32.35
C PHE A 45 -27.83 -3.53 -33.19
N ILE A 46 -27.00 -2.51 -33.47
CA ILE A 46 -27.36 -1.38 -34.33
C ILE A 46 -27.74 -1.86 -35.73
N TRP A 47 -26.94 -2.76 -36.29
CA TRP A 47 -27.19 -3.34 -37.62
C TRP A 47 -28.48 -4.17 -37.63
N ALA A 48 -28.72 -5.02 -36.61
CA ALA A 48 -29.94 -5.83 -36.49
C ALA A 48 -31.19 -4.94 -36.31
N THR A 49 -31.06 -3.84 -35.56
CA THR A 49 -32.15 -2.84 -35.40
C THR A 49 -32.51 -2.18 -36.73
N LYS A 50 -31.50 -1.75 -37.50
CA LYS A 50 -31.70 -1.22 -38.86
C LYS A 50 -32.46 -2.23 -39.73
N LEU A 51 -32.01 -3.48 -39.70
CA LEU A 51 -32.56 -4.54 -40.54
C LEU A 51 -34.01 -4.89 -40.17
N ALA A 52 -34.35 -4.90 -38.87
CA ALA A 52 -35.71 -5.11 -38.39
C ALA A 52 -36.67 -3.99 -38.84
N ILE A 53 -36.21 -2.72 -38.82
CA ILE A 53 -36.99 -1.59 -39.25
C ILE A 53 -37.18 -1.58 -40.79
N ASP A 54 -36.13 -1.84 -41.56
CA ASP A 54 -36.19 -1.92 -43.00
C ASP A 54 -37.17 -3.03 -43.45
N LEU A 55 -37.14 -4.17 -42.76
CA LEU A 55 -38.06 -5.28 -42.99
C LEU A 55 -39.54 -4.88 -42.67
N ALA A 56 -39.75 -4.16 -41.59
CA ALA A 56 -41.08 -3.67 -41.19
C ALA A 56 -41.65 -2.62 -42.16
N THR A 57 -40.78 -1.81 -42.79
CA THR A 57 -41.14 -0.79 -43.78
C THR A 57 -41.22 -1.31 -45.21
N GLY A 58 -41.00 -2.60 -45.43
CA GLY A 58 -41.08 -3.24 -46.75
C GLY A 58 -39.98 -2.86 -47.74
N VAL A 59 -38.86 -2.28 -47.24
CA VAL A 59 -37.72 -1.88 -48.09
C VAL A 59 -36.77 -3.09 -48.26
N SER A 60 -36.71 -3.62 -49.47
CA SER A 60 -35.75 -4.66 -49.81
C SER A 60 -34.36 -4.07 -50.08
N SER A 61 -33.45 -4.17 -49.12
CA SER A 61 -32.05 -3.75 -49.36
C SER A 61 -31.19 -4.97 -49.68
N SER A 62 -30.29 -4.85 -50.66
CA SER A 62 -29.32 -5.93 -51.01
C SER A 62 -28.19 -5.96 -49.99
N SER A 63 -27.99 -7.04 -49.24
CA SER A 63 -26.83 -7.21 -48.35
C SER A 63 -26.25 -8.63 -48.39
N PHE A 64 -24.96 -8.72 -48.16
CA PHE A 64 -24.13 -9.90 -48.25
C PHE A 64 -24.25 -10.87 -47.06
N ILE A 65 -25.02 -10.50 -46.02
CA ILE A 65 -25.12 -11.21 -44.72
C ILE A 65 -26.47 -11.94 -44.63
N PRO A 66 -26.55 -13.16 -44.04
CA PRO A 66 -27.80 -13.91 -43.84
C PRO A 66 -28.85 -13.09 -43.09
N ARG A 67 -30.08 -13.02 -43.60
CA ARG A 67 -31.15 -12.16 -43.09
C ARG A 67 -32.26 -12.99 -42.45
N PRO A 68 -32.84 -12.53 -41.37
CA PRO A 68 -34.14 -13.02 -40.96
C PRO A 68 -35.18 -12.67 -42.06
N SER A 69 -35.85 -13.66 -42.55
CA SER A 69 -36.90 -13.50 -43.56
C SER A 69 -38.23 -12.97 -42.97
N THR A 70 -38.35 -12.95 -41.64
CA THR A 70 -39.54 -12.56 -40.93
C THR A 70 -39.25 -11.57 -39.80
N LEU A 71 -40.20 -10.70 -39.50
CA LEU A 71 -40.13 -9.77 -38.37
C LEU A 71 -39.87 -10.47 -37.04
N PHE A 72 -40.47 -11.66 -36.86
CA PHE A 72 -40.24 -12.52 -35.71
C PHE A 72 -38.77 -12.97 -35.60
N GLY A 73 -38.18 -13.39 -36.71
CA GLY A 73 -36.75 -13.75 -36.74
C GLY A 73 -35.83 -12.58 -36.39
N ALA A 74 -36.15 -11.37 -36.84
CA ALA A 74 -35.42 -10.17 -36.47
C ALA A 74 -35.52 -9.85 -34.96
N GLY A 75 -36.71 -10.03 -34.38
CA GLY A 75 -36.95 -9.91 -32.94
C GLY A 75 -36.12 -10.93 -32.12
N VAL A 76 -36.11 -12.19 -32.53
CA VAL A 76 -35.31 -13.25 -31.89
C VAL A 76 -33.81 -12.90 -31.97
N LEU A 77 -33.30 -12.39 -33.10
CA LEU A 77 -31.92 -11.97 -33.25
C LEU A 77 -31.55 -10.84 -32.28
N LEU A 78 -32.37 -9.81 -32.17
CA LEU A 78 -32.17 -8.68 -31.25
C LEU A 78 -32.14 -9.15 -29.79
N ILE A 79 -33.10 -9.99 -29.39
CA ILE A 79 -33.15 -10.56 -28.03
C ILE A 79 -31.91 -11.41 -27.76
N SER A 80 -31.47 -12.21 -28.72
CA SER A 80 -30.29 -13.06 -28.57
C SER A 80 -29.00 -12.23 -28.40
N ILE A 81 -28.82 -11.18 -29.20
CA ILE A 81 -27.67 -10.25 -29.08
C ILE A 81 -27.71 -9.57 -27.71
N MET A 82 -28.86 -9.06 -27.28
CA MET A 82 -29.03 -8.40 -26.00
C MET A 82 -28.74 -9.36 -24.83
N ALA A 83 -29.30 -10.58 -24.86
CA ALA A 83 -29.07 -11.58 -23.83
C ALA A 83 -27.56 -11.94 -23.74
N PHE A 84 -26.90 -12.10 -24.89
CA PHE A 84 -25.46 -12.37 -24.94
C PHE A 84 -24.61 -11.19 -24.42
N GLN A 85 -24.98 -9.94 -24.75
CA GLN A 85 -24.33 -8.74 -24.19
C GLN A 85 -24.46 -8.68 -22.67
N LEU A 86 -25.66 -8.96 -22.13
CA LEU A 86 -25.90 -8.96 -20.69
C LEU A 86 -25.11 -10.06 -19.98
N ALA A 87 -25.11 -11.28 -20.55
CA ALA A 87 -24.36 -12.42 -20.04
C ALA A 87 -22.83 -12.13 -20.05
N LEU A 88 -22.31 -11.65 -21.17
CA LEU A 88 -20.89 -11.30 -21.32
C LEU A 88 -20.51 -10.15 -20.36
N GLY A 89 -21.36 -9.15 -20.22
CA GLY A 89 -21.16 -8.04 -19.30
C GLY A 89 -21.17 -8.46 -17.83
N TYR A 90 -22.02 -9.40 -17.45
CA TYR A 90 -22.08 -9.97 -16.11
C TYR A 90 -20.83 -10.82 -15.82
N LEU A 91 -20.56 -11.81 -16.68
CA LEU A 91 -19.39 -12.70 -16.54
C LEU A 91 -18.08 -11.92 -16.56
N GLY A 92 -17.93 -10.95 -17.47
CA GLY A 92 -16.74 -10.12 -17.56
C GLY A 92 -16.49 -9.33 -16.27
N ARG A 93 -17.51 -8.70 -15.70
CA ARG A 93 -17.37 -7.98 -14.43
C ARG A 93 -17.01 -8.89 -13.27
N TRP A 94 -17.66 -10.07 -13.20
CA TRP A 94 -17.40 -11.06 -12.15
C TRP A 94 -15.95 -11.58 -12.21
N ILE A 95 -15.49 -11.98 -13.40
CA ILE A 95 -14.12 -12.43 -13.63
C ILE A 95 -13.12 -11.31 -13.32
N ALA A 96 -13.37 -10.08 -13.82
CA ALA A 96 -12.51 -8.94 -13.59
C ALA A 96 -12.35 -8.60 -12.10
N ALA A 97 -13.44 -8.68 -11.32
CA ALA A 97 -13.40 -8.44 -9.88
C ALA A 97 -12.53 -9.48 -9.15
N LEU A 98 -12.75 -10.77 -9.41
CA LEU A 98 -11.95 -11.84 -8.78
C LEU A 98 -10.47 -11.73 -9.13
N MET A 99 -10.18 -11.53 -10.40
CA MET A 99 -8.80 -11.39 -10.89
C MET A 99 -8.13 -10.12 -10.38
N GLY A 100 -8.89 -9.02 -10.24
CA GLY A 100 -8.40 -7.77 -9.67
C GLY A 100 -7.96 -7.92 -8.22
N VAL A 101 -8.76 -8.59 -7.39
CA VAL A 101 -8.41 -8.89 -5.99
C VAL A 101 -7.16 -9.75 -5.90
N GLU A 102 -7.04 -10.78 -6.73
CA GLU A 102 -5.86 -11.66 -6.74
C GLU A 102 -4.59 -10.89 -7.16
N ALA A 103 -4.69 -10.02 -8.15
CA ALA A 103 -3.58 -9.17 -8.59
C ALA A 103 -3.14 -8.20 -7.48
N GLN A 104 -4.12 -7.59 -6.79
CA GLN A 104 -3.87 -6.70 -5.65
C GLN A 104 -3.19 -7.45 -4.51
N ASN A 105 -3.70 -8.62 -4.12
CA ASN A 105 -3.12 -9.42 -3.04
C ASN A 105 -1.68 -9.85 -3.35
N ARG A 106 -1.38 -10.23 -4.60
CA ARG A 106 -0.01 -10.57 -5.02
C ARG A 106 0.93 -9.37 -4.92
N MET A 107 0.47 -8.19 -5.34
CA MET A 107 1.26 -6.97 -5.27
C MET A 107 1.53 -6.56 -3.83
N GLN A 108 0.50 -6.56 -2.97
CA GLN A 108 0.63 -6.26 -1.54
C GLN A 108 1.59 -7.23 -0.86
N ARG A 109 1.46 -8.54 -1.12
CA ARG A 109 2.37 -9.56 -0.58
C ARG A 109 3.81 -9.30 -1.01
N HIS A 110 4.05 -8.99 -2.28
CA HIS A 110 5.38 -8.70 -2.78
C HIS A 110 6.03 -7.48 -2.11
N ILE A 111 5.28 -6.39 -1.96
CA ILE A 111 5.76 -5.18 -1.29
C ILE A 111 5.98 -5.44 0.20
N PHE A 112 5.07 -6.17 0.84
CA PHE A 112 5.19 -6.53 2.26
C PHE A 112 6.43 -7.40 2.52
N GLU A 113 6.66 -8.43 1.70
CA GLU A 113 7.83 -9.28 1.79
C GLU A 113 9.12 -8.48 1.56
N HIS A 114 9.13 -7.61 0.53
CA HIS A 114 10.27 -6.74 0.25
C HIS A 114 10.57 -5.80 1.43
N LEU A 115 9.53 -5.19 2.02
CA LEU A 115 9.67 -4.28 3.16
C LEU A 115 10.26 -4.99 4.39
N LEU A 116 9.79 -6.22 4.69
CA LEU A 116 10.27 -6.98 5.83
C LEU A 116 11.70 -7.51 5.66
N ARG A 117 12.14 -7.74 4.41
CA ARG A 117 13.50 -8.21 4.08
C ARG A 117 14.46 -7.09 3.72
N SER A 118 13.99 -5.84 3.65
CA SER A 118 14.84 -4.70 3.30
C SER A 118 15.69 -4.22 4.48
N GLU A 119 16.85 -3.65 4.17
CA GLU A 119 17.73 -3.03 5.16
C GLU A 119 16.98 -1.97 5.97
N TRP A 120 17.13 -2.02 7.28
CA TRP A 120 16.58 -1.00 8.16
C TRP A 120 17.47 0.24 8.15
N ARG A 121 16.97 1.36 7.62
CA ARG A 121 17.81 2.58 7.42
C ARG A 121 17.84 3.55 8.60
N GLY A 122 17.30 3.16 9.75
CA GLY A 122 17.38 3.98 10.97
C GLY A 122 16.58 5.29 10.96
N LYS A 123 16.20 5.76 9.79
CA LYS A 123 15.34 6.92 9.56
C LYS A 123 13.95 6.49 9.16
N GLU A 124 13.28 5.73 9.99
CA GLU A 124 11.82 5.59 9.85
C GLU A 124 11.12 6.89 10.29
N GLN A 125 11.36 7.96 9.55
CA GLN A 125 10.49 9.15 9.58
C GLN A 125 9.16 8.88 8.86
N ARG A 126 9.01 7.73 8.22
CA ARG A 126 7.74 7.33 7.59
C ARG A 126 6.85 6.73 8.67
N HIS A 127 5.76 7.41 8.96
CA HIS A 127 4.74 6.89 9.87
C HIS A 127 4.22 5.56 9.30
N SER A 128 4.06 4.55 10.15
CA SER A 128 3.52 3.23 9.75
C SER A 128 2.23 3.34 8.92
N GLY A 129 1.40 4.33 9.21
CA GLY A 129 0.21 4.66 8.44
C GLY A 129 0.49 5.09 6.99
N ASP A 130 1.59 5.81 6.70
CA ASP A 130 1.95 6.15 5.30
C ASP A 130 2.37 4.91 4.52
N VAL A 131 3.17 4.04 5.13
CA VAL A 131 3.60 2.77 4.52
C VAL A 131 2.38 1.88 4.24
N LEU A 132 1.47 1.75 5.21
CA LEU A 132 0.23 0.98 5.06
C LEU A 132 -0.65 1.55 3.93
N ASN A 133 -0.83 2.88 3.88
CA ASN A 133 -1.59 3.53 2.83
C ASN A 133 -0.98 3.30 1.44
N ARG A 134 0.34 3.36 1.31
CA ARG A 134 1.05 3.02 0.06
C ARG A 134 0.82 1.57 -0.33
N MET A 135 0.95 0.64 0.60
CA MET A 135 0.73 -0.79 0.33
C MET A 135 -0.70 -1.12 -0.08
N VAL A 136 -1.70 -0.46 0.52
CA VAL A 136 -3.13 -0.76 0.25
C VAL A 136 -3.66 0.10 -0.89
N SER A 137 -3.64 1.44 -0.74
CA SER A 137 -4.29 2.36 -1.66
C SER A 137 -3.51 2.56 -2.96
N ASP A 138 -2.18 2.76 -2.88
CA ASP A 138 -1.37 2.98 -4.08
C ASP A 138 -1.26 1.69 -4.91
N SER A 139 -1.14 0.51 -4.28
CA SER A 139 -1.17 -0.78 -4.97
C SER A 139 -2.48 -1.00 -5.70
N GLN A 140 -3.61 -0.70 -5.07
CA GLN A 140 -4.93 -0.81 -5.70
C GLN A 140 -5.06 0.13 -6.90
N THR A 141 -4.58 1.37 -6.76
CA THR A 141 -4.61 2.37 -7.85
C THR A 141 -3.83 1.90 -9.07
N VAL A 142 -2.63 1.36 -8.87
CA VAL A 142 -1.78 0.83 -9.95
C VAL A 142 -2.42 -0.41 -10.58
N VAL A 143 -2.86 -1.36 -9.79
CA VAL A 143 -3.49 -2.59 -10.28
C VAL A 143 -4.74 -2.26 -11.09
N ASN A 144 -5.62 -1.40 -10.59
CA ASN A 144 -6.86 -1.00 -11.28
C ASN A 144 -6.56 -0.37 -12.65
N VAL A 145 -5.51 0.47 -12.74
CA VAL A 145 -5.16 1.07 -14.03
C VAL A 145 -4.70 0.02 -15.02
N VAL A 146 -3.90 -0.94 -14.60
CA VAL A 146 -3.35 -1.98 -15.48
C VAL A 146 -4.41 -3.03 -15.87
N THR A 147 -5.28 -3.43 -14.94
CA THR A 147 -6.25 -4.51 -15.16
C THR A 147 -7.59 -4.05 -15.71
N ASP A 148 -7.95 -2.79 -15.50
CA ASP A 148 -9.27 -2.26 -15.85
C ASP A 148 -9.20 -1.01 -16.73
N THR A 149 -8.53 0.08 -16.28
CA THR A 149 -8.53 1.36 -16.98
C THR A 149 -7.90 1.28 -18.37
N ILE A 150 -6.73 0.64 -18.52
CA ILE A 150 -6.04 0.49 -19.82
C ILE A 150 -6.85 -0.39 -20.77
N PRO A 151 -7.32 -1.60 -20.38
CA PRO A 151 -8.21 -2.40 -21.22
C PRO A 151 -9.49 -1.68 -21.64
N GLN A 152 -10.15 -0.95 -20.75
CA GLN A 152 -11.34 -0.17 -21.08
C GLN A 152 -11.01 0.97 -22.03
N ALA A 153 -9.92 1.71 -21.83
CA ALA A 153 -9.49 2.77 -22.74
C ALA A 153 -9.23 2.23 -24.16
N LEU A 154 -8.65 1.03 -24.27
CA LEU A 154 -8.47 0.36 -25.55
C LEU A 154 -9.82 0.01 -26.21
N ALA A 155 -10.76 -0.56 -25.47
CA ALA A 155 -12.10 -0.88 -25.96
C ALA A 155 -12.85 0.39 -26.43
N VAL A 156 -12.70 1.51 -25.70
CA VAL A 156 -13.28 2.81 -26.04
C VAL A 156 -12.68 3.37 -27.34
N LEU A 157 -11.36 3.25 -27.53
CA LEU A 157 -10.70 3.62 -28.78
C LEU A 157 -11.18 2.77 -29.97
N VAL A 158 -11.27 1.44 -29.76
CA VAL A 158 -11.80 0.53 -30.79
C VAL A 158 -13.24 0.92 -31.14
N ARG A 159 -14.08 1.20 -30.14
CA ARG A 159 -15.46 1.65 -30.33
C ARG A 159 -15.54 2.91 -31.19
N LEU A 160 -14.70 3.90 -30.92
CA LEU A 160 -14.67 5.16 -31.64
C LEU A 160 -14.25 4.96 -33.10
N VAL A 161 -13.20 4.16 -33.34
CA VAL A 161 -12.73 3.84 -34.69
C VAL A 161 -13.80 3.06 -35.47
N CYS A 162 -14.40 2.04 -34.87
CA CYS A 162 -15.47 1.25 -35.50
C CYS A 162 -16.71 2.11 -35.79
N ALA A 163 -17.11 3.00 -34.86
CA ALA A 163 -18.25 3.89 -35.06
C ALA A 163 -18.02 4.83 -36.23
N PHE A 164 -16.80 5.40 -36.32
CA PHE A 164 -16.44 6.27 -37.46
C PHE A 164 -16.51 5.53 -38.78
N PHE A 165 -15.84 4.38 -38.91
CA PHE A 165 -15.83 3.63 -40.16
C PHE A 165 -17.20 3.07 -40.54
N PHE A 166 -18.01 2.66 -39.55
CA PHE A 166 -19.37 2.19 -39.81
C PHE A 166 -20.26 3.32 -40.29
N LEU A 167 -20.18 4.52 -39.68
CA LEU A 167 -20.92 5.69 -40.13
C LEU A 167 -20.42 6.18 -41.49
N PHE A 168 -19.10 6.16 -41.73
CA PHE A 168 -18.49 6.56 -42.99
C PHE A 168 -18.92 5.66 -44.16
N SER A 169 -19.07 4.34 -43.91
CA SER A 169 -19.55 3.41 -44.92
C SER A 169 -21.02 3.61 -45.32
N MET A 170 -21.80 4.29 -44.44
CA MET A 170 -23.21 4.58 -44.70
C MET A 170 -23.41 5.99 -45.29
N ASP A 171 -22.77 7.01 -44.75
CA ASP A 171 -22.79 8.39 -45.22
C ASP A 171 -21.48 9.11 -44.81
N ALA A 172 -20.61 9.34 -45.79
CA ALA A 172 -19.30 9.94 -45.57
C ALA A 172 -19.40 11.40 -45.09
N MET A 173 -20.37 12.15 -45.56
CA MET A 173 -20.53 13.57 -45.20
C MET A 173 -21.03 13.72 -43.78
N LEU A 174 -21.95 12.85 -43.35
CA LEU A 174 -22.43 12.82 -41.98
C LEU A 174 -21.30 12.39 -41.01
N ALA A 175 -20.50 11.39 -41.38
CA ALA A 175 -19.38 10.91 -40.58
C ALA A 175 -18.34 12.04 -40.34
N VAL A 176 -17.97 12.77 -41.37
CA VAL A 176 -17.05 13.92 -41.26
C VAL A 176 -17.68 15.04 -40.42
N GLY A 177 -18.96 15.38 -40.64
CA GLY A 177 -19.66 16.43 -39.91
C GLY A 177 -19.74 16.15 -38.41
N VAL A 178 -20.09 14.93 -38.00
CA VAL A 178 -20.14 14.52 -36.59
C VAL A 178 -18.73 14.46 -35.96
N THR A 179 -17.73 14.04 -36.75
CA THR A 179 -16.35 13.93 -36.26
C THR A 179 -15.62 15.28 -36.20
N ALA A 180 -16.00 16.24 -37.02
CA ALA A 180 -15.41 17.60 -37.03
C ALA A 180 -15.58 18.35 -35.68
N ILE A 181 -16.49 17.89 -34.82
CA ILE A 181 -16.66 18.44 -33.46
C ILE A 181 -15.52 17.98 -32.52
N LEU A 182 -14.82 16.90 -32.84
CA LEU A 182 -13.77 16.31 -31.98
C LEU A 182 -12.59 17.25 -31.69
N PRO A 183 -11.96 17.91 -32.66
CA PRO A 183 -10.84 18.83 -32.42
C PRO A 183 -11.23 19.99 -31.50
N VAL A 184 -12.43 20.53 -31.66
CA VAL A 184 -12.97 21.59 -30.78
C VAL A 184 -13.09 21.09 -29.35
N PHE A 185 -13.54 19.85 -29.19
CA PHE A 185 -13.68 19.21 -27.89
C PHE A 185 -12.35 19.00 -27.21
N ILE A 186 -11.32 18.54 -27.93
CA ILE A 186 -9.96 18.33 -27.40
C ILE A 186 -9.39 19.68 -26.92
N LEU A 187 -9.59 20.75 -27.65
CA LEU A 187 -9.11 22.08 -27.28
C LEU A 187 -9.79 22.58 -25.99
N LEU A 188 -11.11 22.49 -25.92
CA LEU A 188 -11.89 22.88 -24.74
C LEU A 188 -11.56 22.03 -23.52
N SER A 189 -11.33 20.73 -23.70
CA SER A 189 -10.98 19.82 -22.61
C SER A 189 -9.64 20.16 -21.96
N ARG A 190 -8.64 20.65 -22.72
CA ARG A 190 -7.36 21.10 -22.15
C ARG A 190 -7.53 22.29 -21.21
N LEU A 191 -8.32 23.28 -21.59
CA LEU A 191 -8.62 24.46 -20.75
C LEU A 191 -9.35 24.04 -19.48
N TYR A 192 -10.34 23.17 -19.61
CA TYR A 192 -11.10 22.62 -18.50
C TYR A 192 -10.20 21.86 -17.52
N ILE A 193 -9.39 20.91 -18.01
CA ILE A 193 -8.53 20.04 -17.19
C ILE A 193 -7.53 20.87 -16.39
N ASN A 194 -6.88 21.85 -16.98
CA ASN A 194 -5.89 22.67 -16.29
C ASN A 194 -6.52 23.48 -15.15
N ARG A 195 -7.66 24.11 -15.41
CA ARG A 195 -8.38 24.89 -14.38
C ARG A 195 -8.95 23.99 -13.28
N MET A 196 -9.53 22.86 -13.66
CA MET A 196 -10.11 21.89 -12.72
C MET A 196 -9.04 21.26 -11.80
N ARG A 197 -7.82 21.03 -12.31
CA ARG A 197 -6.68 20.57 -11.49
C ARG A 197 -6.32 21.57 -10.40
N ALA A 198 -6.24 22.88 -10.74
CA ALA A 198 -5.94 23.93 -9.77
C ALA A 198 -7.00 23.98 -8.66
N ILE A 199 -8.28 24.04 -9.03
CA ILE A 199 -9.40 24.07 -8.09
C ILE A 199 -9.42 22.81 -7.21
N THR A 200 -9.21 21.64 -7.79
CA THR A 200 -9.18 20.37 -7.04
C THR A 200 -8.01 20.30 -6.07
N ARG A 201 -6.86 20.90 -6.41
CA ARG A 201 -5.70 20.98 -5.51
C ARG A 201 -6.03 21.80 -4.25
N GLU A 202 -6.67 22.96 -4.42
CA GLU A 202 -7.10 23.80 -3.29
C GLU A 202 -8.07 23.05 -2.36
N VAL A 203 -9.08 22.37 -2.94
CA VAL A 203 -10.03 21.55 -2.18
C VAL A 203 -9.30 20.48 -1.38
N ARG A 204 -8.38 19.72 -2.02
CA ARG A 204 -7.62 18.67 -1.34
C ARG A 204 -6.72 19.20 -0.22
N GLN A 205 -6.10 20.37 -0.40
CA GLN A 205 -5.27 20.97 0.65
C GLN A 205 -6.11 21.34 1.87
N THR A 206 -7.29 21.92 1.67
CA THR A 206 -8.19 22.28 2.77
C THR A 206 -8.77 21.02 3.44
N ASP A 207 -9.16 20.02 2.66
CA ASP A 207 -9.63 18.74 3.18
C ASP A 207 -8.56 18.04 4.04
N SER A 208 -7.30 18.03 3.59
CA SER A 208 -6.19 17.51 4.39
C SER A 208 -6.01 18.26 5.72
N ARG A 209 -6.22 19.59 5.75
CA ARG A 209 -6.17 20.36 6.99
C ARG A 209 -7.32 19.98 7.94
N VAL A 210 -8.52 19.78 7.40
CA VAL A 210 -9.68 19.31 8.17
C VAL A 210 -9.37 17.93 8.79
N GLN A 211 -8.86 16.99 8.00
CA GLN A 211 -8.49 15.65 8.47
C GLN A 211 -7.39 15.69 9.54
N ALA A 212 -6.34 16.50 9.33
CA ALA A 212 -5.26 16.66 10.30
C ALA A 212 -5.79 17.21 11.64
N THR A 213 -6.65 18.23 11.60
CA THR A 213 -7.28 18.80 12.82
C THR A 213 -8.13 17.77 13.55
N LEU A 214 -8.91 16.96 12.82
CA LEU A 214 -9.71 15.88 13.42
C LEU A 214 -8.82 14.82 14.06
N GLN A 215 -7.79 14.35 13.34
CA GLN A 215 -6.87 13.32 13.82
C GLN A 215 -6.14 13.78 15.09
N GLU A 216 -5.57 14.99 15.09
CA GLU A 216 -4.87 15.57 16.24
C GLU A 216 -5.82 15.73 17.45
N SER A 217 -7.05 16.20 17.20
CA SER A 217 -8.05 16.38 18.26
C SER A 217 -8.48 15.05 18.89
N ILE A 218 -8.61 13.99 18.11
CA ILE A 218 -8.94 12.64 18.59
C ILE A 218 -7.76 12.06 19.39
N GLN A 219 -6.54 12.18 18.85
CA GLN A 219 -5.33 11.68 19.49
C GLN A 219 -5.09 12.33 20.86
N HIS A 220 -5.35 13.63 20.98
CA HIS A 220 -5.16 14.39 22.22
C HIS A 220 -6.45 14.66 23.00
N ARG A 221 -7.49 13.82 22.79
CA ARG A 221 -8.82 14.00 23.38
C ARG A 221 -8.80 14.18 24.91
N LEU A 222 -7.94 13.44 25.61
CA LEU A 222 -7.83 13.54 27.07
C LEU A 222 -7.35 14.92 27.47
N ILE A 223 -6.28 15.41 26.86
CA ILE A 223 -5.70 16.73 27.13
C ILE A 223 -6.69 17.84 26.80
N LEU A 224 -7.42 17.70 25.68
CA LEU A 224 -8.42 18.70 25.30
C LEU A 224 -9.59 18.81 26.28
N LYS A 225 -9.99 17.70 26.89
CA LYS A 225 -11.00 17.69 27.94
C LYS A 225 -10.49 18.36 29.23
N THR A 226 -9.24 18.07 29.61
CA THR A 226 -8.65 18.68 30.84
C THR A 226 -8.36 20.16 30.67
N LEU A 227 -8.07 20.62 29.45
CA LEU A 227 -7.87 22.03 29.14
C LEU A 227 -9.18 22.81 28.89
N GLU A 228 -10.33 22.14 28.84
CA GLU A 228 -11.66 22.73 28.55
C GLU A 228 -11.70 23.52 27.22
N ARG A 229 -10.86 23.15 26.24
CA ARG A 229 -10.72 23.86 24.95
C ARG A 229 -11.53 23.27 23.79
N VAL A 230 -12.48 22.39 24.09
CA VAL A 230 -13.35 21.78 23.08
C VAL A 230 -14.10 22.83 22.23
N PRO A 231 -14.68 23.90 22.78
CA PRO A 231 -15.39 24.90 21.97
C PRO A 231 -14.48 25.59 20.94
N LEU A 232 -13.23 25.90 21.31
CA LEU A 232 -12.26 26.54 20.44
C LEU A 232 -11.94 25.65 19.20
N LEU A 233 -11.74 24.35 19.43
CA LEU A 233 -11.45 23.41 18.35
C LEU A 233 -12.65 23.17 17.45
N VAL A 234 -13.86 23.11 18.01
CA VAL A 234 -15.09 23.01 17.21
C VAL A 234 -15.25 24.25 16.34
N GLN A 235 -14.95 25.45 16.84
CA GLN A 235 -14.99 26.69 16.08
C GLN A 235 -13.92 26.69 14.96
N THR A 236 -12.69 26.25 15.26
CA THR A 236 -11.61 26.12 14.26
C THR A 236 -11.99 25.13 13.17
N LEU A 237 -12.50 23.96 13.53
CA LEU A 237 -12.97 22.95 12.58
C LEU A 237 -14.12 23.52 11.71
N SER A 238 -15.08 24.19 12.32
CA SER A 238 -16.21 24.79 11.63
C SER A 238 -15.77 25.84 10.59
N SER A 239 -14.77 26.66 10.90
CA SER A 239 -14.21 27.64 9.96
C SER A 239 -13.50 26.97 8.77
N LEU A 240 -12.72 25.92 9.02
CA LEU A 240 -12.09 25.12 7.98
C LEU A 240 -13.12 24.43 7.09
N GLN A 241 -14.18 23.87 7.69
CA GLN A 241 -15.28 23.24 6.95
C GLN A 241 -16.09 24.26 6.14
N ALA A 242 -16.26 25.49 6.62
CA ALA A 242 -16.91 26.56 5.86
C ALA A 242 -16.07 26.92 4.61
N THR A 243 -14.76 27.04 4.76
CA THR A 243 -13.83 27.26 3.64
C THR A 243 -13.90 26.11 2.63
N LEU A 244 -13.84 24.86 3.12
CA LEU A 244 -13.95 23.67 2.29
C LEU A 244 -15.27 23.64 1.52
N ARG A 245 -16.38 23.96 2.17
CA ARG A 245 -17.71 24.04 1.55
C ARG A 245 -17.75 25.06 0.42
N HIS A 246 -17.16 26.25 0.62
CA HIS A 246 -17.07 27.28 -0.42
C HIS A 246 -16.26 26.78 -1.63
N GLN A 247 -15.10 26.18 -1.41
CA GLN A 247 -14.24 25.65 -2.47
C GLN A 247 -14.91 24.49 -3.22
N VAL A 248 -15.56 23.55 -2.50
CA VAL A 248 -16.32 22.45 -3.12
C VAL A 248 -17.47 22.98 -3.94
N ARG A 249 -18.22 23.97 -3.44
CA ARG A 249 -19.31 24.61 -4.19
C ARG A 249 -18.80 25.26 -5.49
N TYR A 250 -17.69 25.99 -5.43
CA TYR A 250 -17.07 26.57 -6.62
C TYR A 250 -16.61 25.50 -7.62
N ARG A 251 -15.94 24.45 -7.15
CA ARG A 251 -15.54 23.30 -7.97
C ARG A 251 -16.73 22.64 -8.65
N THR A 252 -17.80 22.39 -7.90
CA THR A 252 -19.02 21.76 -8.41
C THR A 252 -19.70 22.64 -9.44
N LEU A 253 -19.81 23.94 -9.18
CA LEU A 253 -20.40 24.90 -10.13
C LEU A 253 -19.60 24.92 -11.44
N PHE A 254 -18.27 25.03 -11.36
CA PHE A 254 -17.39 25.02 -12.52
C PHE A 254 -17.52 23.70 -13.32
N SER A 255 -17.54 22.56 -12.65
CA SER A 255 -17.72 21.24 -13.27
C SER A 255 -19.10 21.12 -13.94
N SER A 256 -20.17 21.54 -13.24
CA SER A 256 -21.53 21.45 -13.77
C SER A 256 -21.75 22.36 -14.97
N THR A 257 -21.23 23.61 -14.94
CA THR A 257 -21.29 24.54 -16.07
C THR A 257 -20.52 23.98 -17.26
N SER A 258 -19.33 23.44 -17.04
CA SER A 258 -18.54 22.81 -18.11
C SER A 258 -19.27 21.61 -18.72
N ASN A 259 -19.86 20.74 -17.87
CA ASN A 259 -20.67 19.63 -18.36
C ASN A 259 -21.91 20.06 -19.13
N LEU A 260 -22.53 21.18 -18.72
CA LEU A 260 -23.67 21.76 -19.47
C LEU A 260 -23.25 22.18 -20.87
N ILE A 261 -22.12 22.90 -21.00
CA ILE A 261 -21.58 23.33 -22.30
C ILE A 261 -21.29 22.11 -23.20
N LEU A 262 -20.69 21.08 -22.62
CA LEU A 262 -20.41 19.84 -23.34
C LEU A 262 -21.69 19.14 -23.80
N ASN A 263 -22.71 19.08 -22.93
CA ASN A 263 -24.00 18.45 -23.27
C ASN A 263 -24.75 19.24 -24.35
N ILE A 264 -24.64 20.57 -24.36
CA ILE A 264 -25.18 21.41 -25.44
C ILE A 264 -24.49 21.09 -26.76
N GLY A 265 -23.15 20.96 -26.76
CA GLY A 265 -22.39 20.58 -27.96
C GLY A 265 -22.79 19.19 -28.48
N PHE A 266 -22.93 18.23 -27.61
CA PHE A 266 -23.39 16.88 -27.98
C PHE A 266 -24.85 16.85 -28.44
N GLY A 267 -25.72 17.62 -27.77
CA GLY A 267 -27.11 17.79 -28.19
C GLY A 267 -27.22 18.45 -29.58
N GLY A 268 -26.38 19.43 -29.85
CA GLY A 268 -26.28 20.09 -31.17
C GLY A 268 -25.83 19.11 -32.27
N ALA A 269 -24.82 18.28 -31.99
CA ALA A 269 -24.39 17.24 -32.94
C ALA A 269 -25.47 16.17 -33.17
N TYR A 270 -26.21 15.79 -32.14
CA TYR A 270 -27.35 14.89 -32.27
C TYR A 270 -28.46 15.49 -33.14
N LEU A 271 -28.84 16.77 -32.88
CA LEU A 271 -29.84 17.47 -33.67
C LEU A 271 -29.39 17.64 -35.13
N PHE A 272 -28.13 17.94 -35.36
CA PHE A 272 -27.59 18.02 -36.72
C PHE A 272 -27.73 16.69 -37.45
N ALA A 273 -27.31 15.59 -36.81
CA ALA A 273 -27.42 14.26 -37.39
C ALA A 273 -28.87 13.86 -37.64
N PHE A 274 -29.78 14.21 -36.71
CA PHE A 274 -31.22 13.97 -36.86
C PHE A 274 -31.79 14.71 -38.05
N LEU A 275 -31.60 16.05 -38.11
CA LEU A 275 -32.14 16.89 -39.20
C LEU A 275 -31.53 16.51 -40.56
N TRP A 276 -30.23 16.20 -40.59
CA TRP A 276 -29.56 15.71 -41.80
C TRP A 276 -30.22 14.40 -42.28
N SER A 277 -30.42 13.46 -41.35
CA SER A 277 -31.04 12.16 -41.67
C SER A 277 -32.49 12.29 -42.14
N VAL A 278 -33.27 13.19 -41.52
CA VAL A 278 -34.66 13.47 -41.94
C VAL A 278 -34.69 14.04 -43.35
N ASN A 279 -33.81 15.01 -43.68
CA ASN A 279 -33.75 15.58 -45.03
C ASN A 279 -33.38 14.51 -46.06
N ARG A 280 -32.37 13.67 -45.78
CA ARG A 280 -31.98 12.56 -46.68
C ARG A 280 -33.06 11.47 -46.82
N LEU A 281 -33.85 11.29 -45.76
CA LEU A 281 -35.01 10.36 -45.78
C LEU A 281 -36.12 10.95 -46.68
N ALA A 282 -36.39 12.25 -46.59
CA ALA A 282 -37.38 12.95 -47.44
C ALA A 282 -37.00 12.92 -48.91
N ASP A 283 -35.69 13.00 -49.22
CA ASP A 283 -35.16 12.86 -50.57
C ASP A 283 -35.16 11.39 -51.09
N GLY A 284 -35.58 10.42 -50.26
CA GLY A 284 -35.55 8.99 -50.61
C GLY A 284 -34.14 8.37 -50.70
N ALA A 285 -33.12 9.10 -50.26
CA ALA A 285 -31.71 8.69 -50.36
C ALA A 285 -31.31 7.66 -49.28
N ILE A 286 -32.04 7.58 -48.16
CA ILE A 286 -31.81 6.64 -47.08
C ILE A 286 -33.14 6.00 -46.63
N THR A 287 -33.03 4.83 -45.98
CA THR A 287 -34.19 4.14 -45.36
C THR A 287 -34.43 4.65 -43.94
N PHE A 288 -35.62 4.39 -43.39
CA PHE A 288 -35.95 4.72 -42.00
C PHE A 288 -35.07 3.94 -41.01
N GLY A 289 -34.68 2.68 -41.35
CA GLY A 289 -33.71 1.90 -40.61
C GLY A 289 -32.31 2.54 -40.63
N MET A 290 -31.87 3.16 -41.74
CA MET A 290 -30.60 3.89 -41.79
C MET A 290 -30.64 5.14 -40.92
N MET A 291 -31.73 5.89 -40.91
CA MET A 291 -31.92 7.04 -40.02
C MET A 291 -31.75 6.66 -38.54
N THR A 292 -32.39 5.59 -38.12
CA THR A 292 -32.29 5.12 -36.74
C THR A 292 -30.86 4.63 -36.40
N ALA A 293 -30.16 3.97 -37.33
CA ALA A 293 -28.75 3.57 -37.15
C ALA A 293 -27.83 4.82 -37.04
N PHE A 294 -28.04 5.89 -37.82
CA PHE A 294 -27.27 7.11 -37.72
C PHE A 294 -27.39 7.76 -36.34
N ILE A 295 -28.60 7.84 -35.79
CA ILE A 295 -28.87 8.39 -34.47
C ILE A 295 -28.16 7.56 -33.37
N GLN A 296 -28.23 6.22 -33.45
CA GLN A 296 -27.54 5.34 -32.51
C GLN A 296 -26.01 5.46 -32.61
N LEU A 297 -25.48 5.55 -33.84
CA LEU A 297 -24.03 5.73 -34.07
C LEU A 297 -23.50 7.07 -33.54
N CYS A 298 -24.29 8.15 -33.62
CA CYS A 298 -23.92 9.42 -32.96
C CYS A 298 -23.69 9.20 -31.45
N GLY A 299 -24.55 8.44 -30.78
CA GLY A 299 -24.38 8.07 -29.37
C GLY A 299 -23.09 7.27 -29.13
N GLN A 300 -22.75 6.34 -30.03
CA GLN A 300 -21.53 5.53 -29.94
C GLN A 300 -20.23 6.34 -30.19
N ILE A 301 -20.30 7.50 -30.81
CA ILE A 301 -19.18 8.44 -30.95
C ILE A 301 -19.09 9.34 -29.72
N GLN A 302 -20.21 9.86 -29.21
CA GLN A 302 -20.24 10.79 -28.08
C GLN A 302 -19.88 10.14 -26.73
N GLY A 303 -20.33 8.92 -26.48
CA GLY A 303 -20.08 8.16 -25.25
C GLY A 303 -18.60 8.06 -24.90
N PRO A 304 -17.75 7.55 -25.81
CA PRO A 304 -16.31 7.43 -25.63
C PRO A 304 -15.60 8.70 -25.16
N PHE A 305 -16.03 9.87 -25.62
CA PHE A 305 -15.43 11.13 -25.18
C PHE A 305 -15.65 11.43 -23.70
N ARG A 306 -16.81 11.12 -23.17
CA ARG A 306 -17.11 11.27 -21.76
C ARG A 306 -16.24 10.30 -20.94
N GLU A 307 -16.07 9.06 -21.40
CA GLU A 307 -15.27 8.05 -20.74
C GLU A 307 -13.77 8.44 -20.72
N LEU A 308 -13.22 8.94 -21.81
CA LEU A 308 -11.83 9.39 -21.90
C LEU A 308 -11.46 10.45 -20.84
N THR A 309 -12.40 11.34 -20.47
CA THR A 309 -12.16 12.35 -19.44
C THR A 309 -11.92 11.75 -18.05
N HIS A 310 -12.42 10.55 -17.79
CA HIS A 310 -12.20 9.83 -16.53
C HIS A 310 -10.88 9.04 -16.50
N PHE A 311 -10.40 8.53 -17.65
CA PHE A 311 -9.17 7.74 -17.71
C PHE A 311 -7.91 8.57 -17.46
N ILE A 312 -7.88 9.84 -17.92
CA ILE A 312 -6.69 10.69 -17.77
C ILE A 312 -6.30 10.91 -16.30
N PRO A 313 -7.21 11.32 -15.39
CA PRO A 313 -6.89 11.45 -13.97
C PRO A 313 -6.46 10.14 -13.32
N ALA A 314 -7.10 9.03 -13.68
CA ALA A 314 -6.76 7.71 -13.16
C ALA A 314 -5.31 7.30 -13.54
N ILE A 315 -4.95 7.50 -14.80
CA ILE A 315 -3.59 7.22 -15.29
C ILE A 315 -2.56 8.13 -14.58
N ILE A 316 -2.84 9.43 -14.44
CA ILE A 316 -1.93 10.36 -13.75
C ILE A 316 -1.76 9.97 -12.28
N SER A 317 -2.84 9.62 -11.59
CA SER A 317 -2.74 9.19 -10.18
C SER A 317 -1.97 7.88 -10.03
N SER A 318 -2.06 6.97 -11.01
CA SER A 318 -1.30 5.73 -10.97
C SER A 318 0.20 5.93 -11.15
N PHE A 319 0.63 6.93 -11.91
CA PHE A 319 2.06 7.28 -11.99
C PHE A 319 2.59 7.75 -10.65
N THR A 320 1.86 8.63 -9.95
CA THR A 320 2.25 9.07 -8.60
C THR A 320 2.24 7.91 -7.58
N ALA A 321 1.25 7.02 -7.65
CA ALA A 321 1.20 5.82 -6.83
C ALA A 321 2.39 4.88 -7.13
N ALA A 322 2.73 4.70 -8.41
CA ALA A 322 3.87 3.90 -8.83
C ALA A 322 5.20 4.45 -8.28
N GLU A 323 5.42 5.77 -8.33
CA GLU A 323 6.61 6.40 -7.77
C GLU A 323 6.78 6.10 -6.28
N ARG A 324 5.68 6.20 -5.51
CA ARG A 324 5.69 5.91 -4.07
C ARG A 324 5.97 4.43 -3.78
N LEU A 325 5.48 3.52 -4.61
CA LEU A 325 5.73 2.09 -4.48
C LEU A 325 7.17 1.74 -4.89
N MET A 326 7.70 2.36 -5.95
CA MET A 326 9.10 2.21 -6.35
C MET A 326 10.05 2.68 -5.24
N GLU A 327 9.72 3.76 -4.53
CA GLU A 327 10.49 4.20 -3.37
C GLU A 327 10.56 3.17 -2.23
N LEU A 328 9.55 2.32 -2.08
CA LEU A 328 9.60 1.20 -1.12
C LEU A 328 10.48 0.07 -1.64
N GLU A 329 10.42 -0.22 -2.94
CA GLU A 329 11.22 -1.26 -3.59
C GLU A 329 12.70 -0.87 -3.78
N GLU A 330 13.08 0.40 -3.72
CA GLU A 330 14.47 0.85 -3.82
C GLU A 330 15.33 0.54 -2.60
N THR A 331 14.70 0.25 -1.45
CA THR A 331 15.47 -0.11 -0.27
C THR A 331 16.14 -1.46 -0.53
N PRO A 332 17.50 -1.54 -0.45
CA PRO A 332 18.20 -2.79 -0.70
C PRO A 332 17.74 -3.87 0.28
N LEU A 333 17.73 -5.11 -0.20
CA LEU A 333 17.44 -6.26 0.65
C LEU A 333 18.64 -6.57 1.54
N GLU A 334 18.36 -7.06 2.75
CA GLU A 334 19.40 -7.62 3.60
C GLU A 334 20.03 -8.87 2.96
N ASP A 335 21.25 -9.22 3.40
CA ASP A 335 21.91 -10.45 2.97
C ASP A 335 21.10 -11.68 3.45
N ASP A 336 20.53 -12.42 2.50
CA ASP A 336 19.67 -13.59 2.71
C ASP A 336 20.46 -14.92 2.61
N GLY A 337 21.77 -14.89 2.87
CA GLY A 337 22.62 -16.08 2.92
C GLY A 337 22.28 -17.02 4.09
N GLU A 338 22.88 -18.22 4.10
CA GLU A 338 22.69 -19.17 5.19
C GLU A 338 23.07 -18.56 6.54
N PRO A 339 22.25 -18.80 7.62
CA PRO A 339 22.54 -18.30 8.96
C PRO A 339 23.88 -18.83 9.49
N ILE A 340 24.70 -17.94 10.03
CA ILE A 340 25.96 -18.27 10.68
C ILE A 340 25.68 -18.45 12.17
N ARG A 341 25.77 -19.68 12.67
CA ARG A 341 25.49 -20.02 14.07
C ARG A 341 26.81 -20.31 14.80
N PHE A 342 26.94 -19.77 16.00
CA PHE A 342 28.00 -20.06 16.93
C PHE A 342 27.57 -21.12 17.94
N CYS A 343 28.30 -22.25 18.03
CA CYS A 343 27.90 -23.38 18.84
C CYS A 343 28.47 -23.33 20.27
N HIS A 344 29.55 -22.60 20.50
CA HIS A 344 30.29 -22.56 21.77
C HIS A 344 30.16 -21.26 22.55
N GLY A 345 29.05 -20.54 22.34
CA GLY A 345 28.87 -19.20 22.85
C GLY A 345 29.51 -18.15 21.93
N ALA A 346 29.15 -16.91 22.11
CA ALA A 346 29.66 -15.81 21.27
C ALA A 346 29.84 -14.54 22.08
N GLY A 347 30.92 -13.79 21.78
CA GLY A 347 31.16 -12.43 22.21
C GLY A 347 31.00 -11.45 21.06
N ILE A 348 30.98 -10.16 21.37
CA ILE A 348 30.96 -9.08 20.38
C ILE A 348 32.13 -8.17 20.62
N ARG A 349 32.88 -7.91 19.56
CA ARG A 349 33.96 -6.92 19.55
C ARG A 349 33.65 -5.81 18.57
N ILE A 350 33.81 -4.60 19.03
CA ILE A 350 33.61 -3.38 18.26
C ILE A 350 34.92 -2.63 18.27
N THR A 351 35.48 -2.39 17.09
CA THR A 351 36.79 -1.74 16.94
C THR A 351 36.71 -0.49 16.10
N ASN A 352 37.23 0.61 16.63
CA ASN A 352 37.33 1.91 15.97
C ASN A 352 35.98 2.42 15.42
N LEU A 353 34.91 2.25 16.18
CA LEU A 353 33.55 2.59 15.76
C LEU A 353 33.36 4.08 15.60
N THR A 354 33.06 4.53 14.38
CA THR A 354 32.54 5.86 14.08
C THR A 354 31.16 5.74 13.45
N PHE A 355 30.17 6.45 14.03
CA PHE A 355 28.80 6.41 13.52
C PHE A 355 28.07 7.74 13.66
N ALA A 356 27.39 8.13 12.58
CA ALA A 356 26.39 9.19 12.50
C ALA A 356 25.23 8.73 11.61
N TYR A 357 24.00 9.17 11.92
CA TYR A 357 22.83 8.81 11.10
C TYR A 357 22.86 9.46 9.71
N ASP A 358 23.46 10.65 9.60
CA ASP A 358 23.64 11.39 8.35
C ASP A 358 25.01 12.05 8.30
N ALA A 359 25.47 12.37 7.10
CA ALA A 359 26.73 13.08 6.88
C ALA A 359 26.79 14.47 7.58
N HIS A 360 25.63 15.08 7.81
CA HIS A 360 25.49 16.39 8.48
C HIS A 360 25.00 16.29 9.92
N SER A 361 24.70 15.09 10.40
CA SER A 361 24.26 14.89 11.79
C SER A 361 25.47 14.72 12.71
N ARG A 362 25.24 15.02 13.99
CA ARG A 362 26.23 14.81 15.05
C ARG A 362 26.68 13.34 15.06
N GLN A 363 28.00 13.11 15.14
CA GLN A 363 28.56 11.79 15.40
C GLN A 363 28.18 11.29 16.77
N ILE A 364 27.58 10.11 16.84
CA ILE A 364 27.18 9.46 18.10
C ILE A 364 28.37 8.72 18.70
N PHE A 365 29.11 8.01 17.85
CA PHE A 365 30.37 7.35 18.21
C PHE A 365 31.50 7.91 17.37
N ARG A 366 32.68 8.04 17.99
CA ARG A 366 33.90 8.53 17.34
C ARG A 366 35.09 7.72 17.87
N HIS A 367 35.62 6.85 17.03
CA HIS A 367 36.73 5.94 17.34
C HIS A 367 36.54 5.21 18.66
N ALA A 368 35.34 4.64 18.86
CA ALA A 368 34.97 3.93 20.09
C ALA A 368 35.25 2.44 19.98
N ASP A 369 35.82 1.87 21.03
CA ASP A 369 36.10 0.44 21.15
C ASP A 369 35.26 -0.15 22.29
N PHE A 370 34.64 -1.30 22.03
CA PHE A 370 33.86 -2.04 23.02
C PHE A 370 34.14 -3.54 22.85
N ASP A 371 34.26 -4.25 23.96
CA ASP A 371 34.34 -5.71 23.96
C ASP A 371 33.35 -6.30 24.95
N PHE A 372 32.56 -7.25 24.47
CA PHE A 372 31.57 -8.01 25.23
C PHE A 372 31.97 -9.48 25.18
N PRO A 373 32.81 -9.94 26.15
CA PRO A 373 33.36 -11.29 26.11
C PRO A 373 32.27 -12.38 26.14
N SER A 374 32.55 -13.50 25.47
CA SER A 374 31.66 -14.64 25.47
C SER A 374 31.35 -15.12 26.90
N GLY A 375 30.06 -15.33 27.20
CA GLY A 375 29.58 -15.75 28.53
C GLY A 375 29.65 -14.66 29.61
N SER A 376 30.04 -13.44 29.29
CA SER A 376 30.08 -12.32 30.23
C SER A 376 28.71 -11.70 30.48
N THR A 377 28.58 -11.00 31.60
CA THR A 377 27.42 -10.17 31.92
C THR A 377 27.85 -8.73 31.96
N THR A 378 27.38 -7.90 31.01
CA THR A 378 27.78 -6.50 30.84
C THR A 378 26.62 -5.56 31.05
N ALA A 379 26.79 -4.51 31.88
CA ALA A 379 25.85 -3.40 31.99
C ALA A 379 26.34 -2.21 31.15
N ILE A 380 25.44 -1.65 30.35
CA ILE A 380 25.67 -0.42 29.60
C ILE A 380 24.87 0.71 30.26
N LEU A 381 25.59 1.66 30.83
CA LEU A 381 25.06 2.87 31.46
C LEU A 381 25.21 4.08 30.55
N GLY A 382 24.46 5.12 30.79
CA GLY A 382 24.63 6.39 30.09
C GLY A 382 23.34 7.21 30.09
N GLU A 383 23.49 8.51 29.93
CA GLU A 383 22.35 9.44 29.85
C GLU A 383 21.45 9.18 28.64
N THR A 384 20.24 9.73 28.68
CA THR A 384 19.34 9.71 27.51
C THR A 384 20.00 10.46 26.35
N GLY A 385 20.08 9.79 25.20
CA GLY A 385 20.76 10.33 24.01
C GLY A 385 22.27 10.07 23.96
N ALA A 386 22.86 9.27 24.86
CA ALA A 386 24.27 8.86 24.82
C ALA A 386 24.59 7.82 23.73
N GLY A 387 23.58 7.31 23.01
CA GLY A 387 23.78 6.37 21.91
C GLY A 387 23.51 4.91 22.25
N LYS A 388 22.95 4.59 23.41
CA LYS A 388 22.65 3.20 23.85
C LYS A 388 21.85 2.40 22.83
N THR A 389 20.72 2.93 22.38
CA THR A 389 19.87 2.29 21.37
C THR A 389 20.57 2.20 20.01
N THR A 390 21.44 3.17 19.68
CA THR A 390 22.25 3.13 18.44
C THR A 390 23.26 1.99 18.52
N LEU A 391 23.92 1.78 19.67
CA LEU A 391 24.86 0.68 19.88
C LEU A 391 24.17 -0.68 19.72
N ILE A 392 22.99 -0.87 20.32
CA ILE A 392 22.19 -2.09 20.11
C ILE A 392 21.87 -2.30 18.63
N ARG A 393 21.44 -1.26 17.92
CA ARG A 393 21.09 -1.37 16.50
C ARG A 393 22.29 -1.73 15.62
N LEU A 394 23.50 -1.29 15.97
CA LEU A 394 24.75 -1.73 15.34
C LEU A 394 25.06 -3.18 15.65
N ILE A 395 24.92 -3.62 16.91
CA ILE A 395 25.10 -5.01 17.33
C ILE A 395 24.10 -5.94 16.62
N LEU A 396 22.84 -5.51 16.48
CA LEU A 396 21.79 -6.25 15.76
C LEU A 396 21.95 -6.21 14.23
N ALA A 397 23.02 -5.59 13.73
CA ALA A 397 23.23 -5.37 12.30
C ALA A 397 22.02 -4.69 11.58
N LEU A 398 21.26 -3.88 12.32
CA LEU A 398 20.22 -3.02 11.75
C LEU A 398 20.82 -1.72 11.18
N LEU A 399 21.96 -1.28 11.72
CA LEU A 399 22.75 -0.16 11.24
C LEU A 399 24.15 -0.66 10.88
N LYS A 400 24.76 -0.02 9.87
CA LYS A 400 26.16 -0.26 9.49
C LYS A 400 27.03 0.87 10.04
N PRO A 401 28.22 0.59 10.61
CA PRO A 401 29.13 1.63 11.03
C PRO A 401 29.61 2.46 9.82
N ASN A 402 29.88 3.74 10.03
CA ASN A 402 30.52 4.58 8.99
C ASN A 402 32.00 4.21 8.85
N GLU A 403 32.68 3.95 10.00
CA GLU A 403 34.05 3.45 10.07
C GLU A 403 34.18 2.47 11.23
N GLY A 404 35.17 1.59 11.15
CA GLY A 404 35.39 0.52 12.12
C GLY A 404 34.60 -0.75 11.82
N THR A 405 34.67 -1.72 12.73
CA THR A 405 34.03 -3.02 12.60
C THR A 405 33.24 -3.39 13.84
N VAL A 406 32.15 -4.14 13.62
CA VAL A 406 31.39 -4.84 14.67
C VAL A 406 31.43 -6.31 14.32
N GLU A 407 32.06 -7.12 15.14
CA GLU A 407 32.32 -8.52 14.87
C GLU A 407 31.79 -9.40 16.00
N MET A 408 31.25 -10.55 15.63
CA MET A 408 30.90 -11.62 16.53
C MET A 408 32.03 -12.67 16.51
N TYR A 409 32.46 -13.13 17.67
CA TYR A 409 33.52 -14.11 17.80
C TYR A 409 33.18 -15.16 18.83
N SER A 410 33.78 -16.35 18.69
CA SER A 410 33.69 -17.45 19.64
C SER A 410 35.08 -18.03 19.83
N GLU A 411 35.25 -18.77 20.92
CA GLU A 411 36.50 -19.43 21.21
C GLU A 411 36.75 -20.54 20.17
N GLY A 412 37.91 -20.46 19.48
CA GLY A 412 38.27 -21.40 18.42
C GLY A 412 37.64 -21.17 17.05
N GLU A 413 36.80 -20.14 16.88
CA GLU A 413 36.19 -19.77 15.61
C GLU A 413 36.71 -18.41 15.12
N ALA A 414 36.75 -18.23 13.82
CA ALA A 414 37.10 -16.92 13.23
C ALA A 414 36.05 -15.87 13.55
N ALA A 415 36.49 -14.64 13.86
CA ALA A 415 35.58 -13.52 14.03
C ALA A 415 34.85 -13.21 12.72
N VAL A 416 33.55 -12.97 12.78
CA VAL A 416 32.68 -12.71 11.63
C VAL A 416 31.99 -11.35 11.82
N PRO A 417 31.99 -10.46 10.81
CA PRO A 417 31.24 -9.22 10.87
C PRO A 417 29.75 -9.48 11.11
N VAL A 418 29.15 -8.68 12.01
CA VAL A 418 27.72 -8.79 12.26
C VAL A 418 26.92 -8.46 11.00
N SER A 419 25.91 -9.27 10.71
CA SER A 419 25.04 -9.17 9.54
C SER A 419 23.67 -9.76 9.83
N ALA A 420 22.75 -9.70 8.86
CA ALA A 420 21.47 -10.40 8.98
C ALA A 420 21.65 -11.90 9.23
N ARG A 421 22.74 -12.50 8.69
CA ARG A 421 23.07 -13.93 8.84
C ARG A 421 23.52 -14.30 10.24
N THR A 422 24.16 -13.41 10.99
CA THR A 422 24.59 -13.65 12.38
C THR A 422 23.50 -13.35 13.40
N ARG A 423 22.39 -12.70 12.98
CA ARG A 423 21.26 -12.29 13.86
C ARG A 423 20.57 -13.48 14.53
N CYS A 424 20.70 -14.70 14.01
CA CYS A 424 20.16 -15.90 14.63
C CYS A 424 20.76 -16.19 16.01
N ASN A 425 21.96 -15.65 16.31
CA ASN A 425 22.63 -15.78 17.61
C ASN A 425 22.21 -14.71 18.63
N LEU A 426 21.50 -13.68 18.19
CA LEU A 426 21.10 -12.54 19.00
C LEU A 426 19.63 -12.68 19.43
N VAL A 427 19.40 -12.45 20.69
CA VAL A 427 18.06 -12.35 21.29
C VAL A 427 17.91 -10.95 21.84
N TYR A 428 16.84 -10.27 21.47
CA TYR A 428 16.65 -8.87 21.83
C TYR A 428 15.29 -8.63 22.49
N VAL A 429 15.32 -8.02 23.66
CA VAL A 429 14.14 -7.51 24.37
C VAL A 429 14.20 -5.99 24.31
N PRO A 430 13.36 -5.32 23.49
CA PRO A 430 13.37 -3.88 23.37
C PRO A 430 12.73 -3.19 24.59
N GLN A 431 13.01 -1.92 24.74
CA GLN A 431 12.33 -1.05 25.70
C GLN A 431 10.83 -0.96 25.40
N GLY A 432 10.00 -0.97 26.44
CA GLY A 432 8.56 -0.85 26.33
C GLY A 432 7.86 -2.14 25.92
N ASN A 433 6.64 -2.01 25.42
CA ASN A 433 5.82 -3.16 25.07
C ASN A 433 6.10 -3.61 23.62
N SER A 434 6.53 -4.84 23.45
CA SER A 434 6.86 -5.48 22.16
C SER A 434 5.96 -6.67 21.82
N LEU A 435 4.83 -6.82 22.49
CA LEU A 435 3.89 -7.90 22.23
C LEU A 435 3.01 -7.58 21.02
N PHE A 436 2.73 -8.63 20.26
CA PHE A 436 1.79 -8.57 19.15
C PHE A 436 0.37 -8.87 19.63
N SER A 437 -0.63 -8.31 18.96
CA SER A 437 -2.02 -8.69 19.19
C SER A 437 -2.24 -10.16 18.84
N GLY A 438 -2.94 -10.90 19.72
CA GLY A 438 -3.15 -12.34 19.58
C GLY A 438 -3.16 -13.04 20.95
N THR A 439 -2.90 -14.34 20.98
CA THR A 439 -2.80 -15.09 22.25
C THR A 439 -1.40 -14.96 22.87
N LEU A 440 -1.29 -15.21 24.17
CA LEU A 440 0.02 -15.30 24.84
C LEU A 440 0.83 -16.47 24.27
N ARG A 441 0.19 -17.60 24.02
CA ARG A 441 0.79 -18.78 23.34
C ARG A 441 1.45 -18.35 22.03
N TRP A 442 0.73 -17.63 21.17
CA TRP A 442 1.26 -17.18 19.89
C TRP A 442 2.46 -16.24 20.05
N ASN A 443 2.41 -15.32 21.03
CA ASN A 443 3.53 -14.43 21.34
C ASN A 443 4.78 -15.21 21.78
N LEU A 444 4.62 -16.27 22.60
CA LEU A 444 5.72 -17.12 23.03
C LEU A 444 6.27 -17.96 21.87
N GLN A 445 5.40 -18.49 21.00
CA GLN A 445 5.78 -19.22 19.79
C GLN A 445 6.56 -18.38 18.78
N MET A 446 6.43 -17.05 18.81
CA MET A 446 7.32 -16.20 18.02
C MET A 446 8.80 -16.30 18.43
N GLY A 447 9.08 -16.69 19.67
CA GLY A 447 10.44 -17.01 20.13
C GLY A 447 10.90 -18.40 19.67
N LYS A 448 10.04 -19.42 19.85
CA LYS A 448 10.27 -20.80 19.45
C LYS A 448 8.96 -21.40 18.93
N PRO A 449 8.80 -21.56 17.58
CA PRO A 449 7.54 -22.00 16.98
C PRO A 449 7.01 -23.36 17.46
N ASP A 450 7.89 -24.27 17.80
CA ASP A 450 7.64 -25.63 18.26
C ASP A 450 7.76 -25.79 19.79
N ALA A 451 7.73 -24.68 20.55
CA ALA A 451 7.78 -24.70 22.00
C ALA A 451 6.61 -25.50 22.59
N THR A 452 6.94 -26.45 23.46
CA THR A 452 5.94 -27.19 24.25
C THR A 452 5.33 -26.30 25.34
N GLU A 453 4.16 -26.67 25.86
CA GLU A 453 3.57 -25.95 26.98
C GLU A 453 4.46 -25.92 28.21
N THR A 454 5.17 -27.03 28.47
CA THR A 454 6.12 -27.12 29.60
C THR A 454 7.24 -26.10 29.44
N GLU A 455 7.86 -26.00 28.25
CA GLU A 455 8.90 -25.01 27.98
C GLU A 455 8.36 -23.57 28.09
N MET A 456 7.11 -23.32 27.65
CA MET A 456 6.48 -21.99 27.77
C MET A 456 6.29 -21.63 29.24
N PHE A 457 5.80 -22.54 30.09
CA PHE A 457 5.62 -22.28 31.51
C PHE A 457 6.94 -22.13 32.25
N GLU A 458 7.97 -22.93 31.91
CA GLU A 458 9.32 -22.75 32.45
C GLU A 458 9.89 -21.37 32.11
N ALA A 459 9.76 -20.93 30.86
CA ALA A 459 10.21 -19.60 30.44
C ALA A 459 9.40 -18.47 31.13
N LEU A 460 8.10 -18.66 31.33
CA LEU A 460 7.25 -17.72 32.06
C LEU A 460 7.67 -17.66 33.54
N HIS A 461 7.95 -18.77 34.16
CA HIS A 461 8.42 -18.84 35.55
C HIS A 461 9.76 -18.13 35.72
N LEU A 462 10.74 -18.41 34.86
CA LEU A 462 12.03 -17.70 34.84
C LEU A 462 11.87 -16.19 34.69
N ALA A 463 10.89 -15.76 33.89
CA ALA A 463 10.54 -14.33 33.68
C ALA A 463 9.63 -13.74 34.78
N CYS A 464 9.39 -14.45 35.87
CA CYS A 464 8.45 -14.05 36.93
C CYS A 464 7.05 -13.73 36.41
N ALA A 465 6.60 -14.43 35.37
CA ALA A 465 5.31 -14.24 34.72
C ALA A 465 4.25 -15.29 35.13
N ASP A 466 4.35 -15.85 36.32
CA ASP A 466 3.44 -16.87 36.88
C ASP A 466 1.98 -16.41 36.97
N PHE A 467 1.73 -15.09 36.88
CA PHE A 467 0.39 -14.53 36.82
C PHE A 467 -0.42 -15.06 35.62
N VAL A 468 0.23 -15.58 34.57
CA VAL A 468 -0.44 -16.20 33.42
C VAL A 468 -1.29 -17.40 33.87
N ASN A 469 -0.88 -18.13 34.91
CA ASN A 469 -1.64 -19.24 35.49
C ASN A 469 -2.94 -18.79 36.17
N THR A 470 -3.05 -17.52 36.53
CA THR A 470 -4.24 -16.93 37.16
C THR A 470 -5.20 -16.29 36.17
N LEU A 471 -4.81 -16.20 34.91
CA LEU A 471 -5.68 -15.69 33.86
C LEU A 471 -6.73 -16.73 33.48
N PRO A 472 -7.99 -16.33 33.19
CA PRO A 472 -9.08 -17.26 32.88
C PRO A 472 -8.77 -18.25 31.76
N ASP A 473 -8.08 -17.78 30.70
CA ASP A 473 -7.74 -18.56 29.51
C ASP A 473 -6.25 -18.97 29.48
N GLY A 474 -5.47 -18.71 30.57
CA GLY A 474 -4.05 -19.05 30.66
C GLY A 474 -3.24 -18.58 29.44
N LEU A 475 -2.54 -19.51 28.77
CA LEU A 475 -1.76 -19.22 27.55
C LEU A 475 -2.61 -18.76 26.36
N ASP A 476 -3.89 -19.08 26.33
CA ASP A 476 -4.80 -18.72 25.23
C ASP A 476 -5.50 -17.38 25.47
N THR A 477 -5.15 -16.68 26.57
CA THR A 477 -5.59 -15.31 26.83
C THR A 477 -5.22 -14.40 25.67
N ARG A 478 -6.22 -13.69 25.12
CA ARG A 478 -6.05 -12.75 24.02
C ARG A 478 -5.66 -11.37 24.52
N ILE A 479 -4.63 -10.80 23.94
CA ILE A 479 -4.18 -9.43 24.16
C ILE A 479 -4.44 -8.59 22.92
N GLY A 480 -4.77 -7.31 23.13
CA GLY A 480 -5.02 -6.34 22.07
C GLY A 480 -3.73 -5.74 21.50
N GLU A 481 -3.89 -4.77 20.60
CA GLU A 481 -2.78 -4.03 20.00
C GLU A 481 -1.93 -3.36 21.08
N GLY A 482 -0.61 -3.46 20.95
CA GLY A 482 0.33 -2.95 21.95
C GLY A 482 0.18 -3.61 23.31
N GLY A 483 -0.27 -4.89 23.40
CA GLY A 483 -0.43 -5.60 24.66
C GLY A 483 -1.60 -5.13 25.53
N ALA A 484 -2.59 -4.47 24.93
CA ALA A 484 -3.78 -4.01 25.65
C ALA A 484 -4.45 -5.18 26.39
N GLY A 485 -4.75 -4.98 27.68
CA GLY A 485 -5.25 -6.00 28.58
C GLY A 485 -4.23 -6.46 29.62
N LEU A 486 -2.95 -6.11 29.46
CA LEU A 486 -1.89 -6.36 30.42
C LEU A 486 -1.31 -5.04 30.96
N SER A 487 -0.77 -5.07 32.20
CA SER A 487 0.07 -3.98 32.66
C SER A 487 1.41 -3.97 31.91
N GLU A 488 2.08 -2.82 31.86
CA GLU A 488 3.38 -2.69 31.17
C GLU A 488 4.41 -3.68 31.71
N GLY A 489 4.49 -3.84 33.05
CA GLY A 489 5.37 -4.82 33.67
C GLY A 489 4.99 -6.28 33.39
N GLN A 490 3.70 -6.61 33.21
CA GLN A 490 3.26 -7.91 32.76
C GLN A 490 3.69 -8.18 31.31
N ALA A 491 3.51 -7.20 30.44
CA ALA A 491 3.92 -7.29 29.04
C ALA A 491 5.45 -7.45 28.89
N GLN A 492 6.24 -6.72 29.67
CA GLN A 492 7.71 -6.87 29.68
C GLN A 492 8.12 -8.29 30.11
N ARG A 493 7.53 -8.87 31.16
CA ARG A 493 7.84 -10.24 31.61
C ARG A 493 7.52 -11.27 30.56
N ILE A 494 6.41 -11.16 29.83
CA ILE A 494 6.09 -12.05 28.72
C ILE A 494 7.09 -11.87 27.57
N ALA A 495 7.52 -10.64 27.27
CA ALA A 495 8.55 -10.38 26.25
C ALA A 495 9.90 -11.03 26.62
N ILE A 496 10.26 -11.02 27.91
CA ILE A 496 11.44 -11.72 28.42
C ILE A 496 11.27 -13.23 28.30
N ALA A 497 10.10 -13.80 28.68
CA ALA A 497 9.82 -15.22 28.51
C ALA A 497 9.94 -15.67 27.04
N ARG A 498 9.40 -14.88 26.11
CA ARG A 498 9.56 -15.09 24.66
C ARG A 498 11.03 -15.08 24.25
N ALA A 499 11.83 -14.19 24.82
CA ALA A 499 13.26 -14.11 24.56
C ALA A 499 14.02 -15.34 25.10
N LEU A 500 13.66 -15.84 26.27
CA LEU A 500 14.26 -17.04 26.85
C LEU A 500 13.98 -18.32 26.05
N LEU A 501 12.80 -18.40 25.43
CA LEU A 501 12.47 -19.51 24.49
C LEU A 501 13.31 -19.48 23.22
N ARG A 502 13.77 -18.29 22.80
CA ARG A 502 14.60 -18.16 21.61
C ARG A 502 16.03 -18.57 21.93
N GLN A 503 16.50 -19.65 21.34
CA GLN A 503 17.89 -20.09 21.46
C GLN A 503 18.82 -19.12 20.76
N GLY A 504 19.67 -18.42 21.53
CA GLY A 504 20.69 -17.50 21.02
C GLY A 504 21.87 -17.43 22.01
N CYS A 505 23.04 -17.10 21.49
CA CYS A 505 24.28 -17.04 22.30
C CYS A 505 24.44 -15.68 23.01
N ILE A 506 23.68 -14.66 22.61
CA ILE A 506 23.76 -13.31 23.15
C ILE A 506 22.37 -12.77 23.42
N LEU A 507 22.11 -12.35 24.66
CA LEU A 507 20.84 -11.76 25.09
C LEU A 507 21.03 -10.27 25.37
N LEU A 508 20.33 -9.45 24.62
CA LEU A 508 20.30 -8.00 24.73
C LEU A 508 18.99 -7.54 25.41
N LEU A 509 19.10 -6.88 26.54
CA LEU A 509 17.97 -6.40 27.35
C LEU A 509 18.01 -4.86 27.42
N ASP A 510 17.14 -4.19 26.67
CA ASP A 510 17.09 -2.74 26.57
C ASP A 510 16.02 -2.18 27.52
N GLU A 511 16.45 -1.73 28.71
CA GLU A 511 15.57 -1.25 29.78
C GLU A 511 14.37 -2.16 30.06
N ALA A 512 14.55 -3.47 29.86
CA ALA A 512 13.50 -4.48 29.90
C ALA A 512 12.89 -4.70 31.31
N THR A 513 13.47 -4.10 32.35
CA THR A 513 12.99 -4.14 33.74
C THR A 513 12.41 -2.82 34.24
N SER A 514 12.34 -1.79 33.37
CA SER A 514 11.98 -0.43 33.77
C SER A 514 10.58 -0.28 34.38
N ALA A 515 9.62 -1.09 33.94
CA ALA A 515 8.24 -1.09 34.43
C ALA A 515 7.99 -2.09 35.57
N LEU A 516 9.03 -2.74 36.09
CA LEU A 516 8.93 -3.68 37.20
C LEU A 516 9.12 -2.99 38.55
N ASP A 517 8.41 -3.48 39.54
CA ASP A 517 8.69 -3.15 40.94
C ASP A 517 10.01 -3.81 41.39
N GLN A 518 10.61 -3.25 42.45
CA GLN A 518 11.94 -3.64 42.91
C GLN A 518 12.04 -5.11 43.31
N GLN A 519 10.99 -5.69 43.91
CA GLN A 519 10.99 -7.11 44.32
C GLN A 519 10.96 -8.03 43.10
N THR A 520 10.06 -7.76 42.16
CA THR A 520 9.95 -8.54 40.91
C THR A 520 11.22 -8.41 40.07
N GLU A 521 11.84 -7.23 39.99
CA GLU A 521 13.10 -7.03 39.30
C GLU A 521 14.24 -7.86 39.90
N GLN A 522 14.40 -7.83 41.23
CA GLN A 522 15.43 -8.62 41.91
C GLN A 522 15.23 -10.14 41.71
N ALA A 523 13.98 -10.62 41.81
CA ALA A 523 13.64 -12.00 41.55
C ALA A 523 13.95 -12.43 40.10
N LEU A 524 13.58 -11.59 39.14
CA LEU A 524 13.85 -11.80 37.73
C LEU A 524 15.35 -11.86 37.44
N LEU A 525 16.14 -10.91 37.95
CA LEU A 525 17.59 -10.88 37.77
C LEU A 525 18.25 -12.14 38.38
N LYS A 526 17.82 -12.51 39.57
CA LYS A 526 18.30 -13.74 40.24
C LYS A 526 18.02 -14.98 39.37
N ASN A 527 16.76 -15.13 38.92
CA ASN A 527 16.37 -16.25 38.06
C ASN A 527 17.19 -16.31 36.75
N LEU A 528 17.35 -15.14 36.09
CA LEU A 528 18.12 -15.05 34.84
C LEU A 528 19.60 -15.43 35.06
N ILE A 529 20.23 -14.97 36.14
CA ILE A 529 21.64 -15.21 36.42
C ILE A 529 21.86 -16.68 36.85
N GLU A 530 20.99 -17.24 37.71
CA GLU A 530 21.05 -18.64 38.12
C GLU A 530 20.85 -19.55 36.90
N HIS A 531 19.86 -19.28 36.07
CA HIS A 531 19.65 -20.01 34.81
C HIS A 531 20.87 -19.92 33.86
N HIS A 532 21.43 -18.71 33.70
CA HIS A 532 22.64 -18.48 32.91
C HIS A 532 23.83 -19.31 33.42
N GLN A 533 24.00 -19.44 34.73
CA GLN A 533 25.10 -20.20 35.31
C GLN A 533 24.94 -21.72 35.15
N GLN A 534 23.70 -22.20 35.03
CA GLN A 534 23.39 -23.65 34.91
C GLN A 534 23.49 -24.13 33.45
N LEU A 535 23.49 -23.23 32.45
CA LEU A 535 23.59 -23.62 31.07
C LEU A 535 25.00 -24.13 30.72
N PRO A 536 25.12 -25.21 29.93
CA PRO A 536 26.41 -25.77 29.52
C PRO A 536 27.24 -24.78 28.66
N VAL A 537 26.57 -23.99 27.85
CA VAL A 537 27.14 -22.88 27.12
C VAL A 537 26.49 -21.59 27.62
N LYS A 538 27.29 -20.76 28.30
CA LYS A 538 26.79 -19.51 28.88
C LYS A 538 26.54 -18.49 27.83
N PRO A 539 25.30 -17.98 27.63
CA PRO A 539 25.04 -16.86 26.72
C PRO A 539 25.66 -15.57 27.25
N THR A 540 26.09 -14.69 26.40
CA THR A 540 26.54 -13.34 26.78
C THR A 540 25.32 -12.46 27.07
N LEU A 541 25.29 -11.86 28.27
CA LEU A 541 24.19 -11.00 28.71
C LEU A 541 24.62 -9.53 28.62
N ILE A 542 23.85 -8.72 27.90
CA ILE A 542 24.08 -7.28 27.77
C ILE A 542 22.82 -6.54 28.23
N PHE A 543 22.94 -5.83 29.33
CA PHE A 543 21.87 -5.02 29.92
C PHE A 543 22.09 -3.55 29.62
N ILE A 544 21.11 -2.89 29.05
CA ILE A 544 21.02 -1.43 29.10
C ILE A 544 20.11 -1.06 30.25
N THR A 545 20.63 -0.31 31.19
CA THR A 545 19.90 0.03 32.42
C THR A 545 20.37 1.33 33.01
N HIS A 546 19.51 1.93 33.83
CA HIS A 546 19.85 3.03 34.75
C HIS A 546 19.80 2.57 36.22
N ARG A 547 19.50 1.28 36.45
CA ARG A 547 19.27 0.73 37.78
C ARG A 547 20.53 0.07 38.36
N THR A 548 20.88 0.44 39.59
CA THR A 548 22.05 -0.08 40.30
C THR A 548 21.97 -1.58 40.59
N ALA A 549 20.77 -2.10 40.85
CA ALA A 549 20.57 -3.52 41.13
C ALA A 549 21.08 -4.44 40.01
N VAL A 550 20.95 -4.04 38.74
CA VAL A 550 21.48 -4.80 37.59
C VAL A 550 23.00 -4.73 37.57
N VAL A 551 23.57 -3.57 37.88
CA VAL A 551 25.02 -3.32 37.83
C VAL A 551 25.78 -4.21 38.82
N GLU A 552 25.24 -4.45 40.00
CA GLU A 552 25.83 -5.27 41.05
C GLU A 552 26.05 -6.75 40.61
N HIS A 553 25.27 -7.20 39.64
CA HIS A 553 25.35 -8.58 39.11
C HIS A 553 26.16 -8.71 37.82
N CYS A 554 26.71 -7.59 37.29
CA CYS A 554 27.46 -7.58 36.04
C CYS A 554 28.96 -7.73 36.28
N SER A 555 29.61 -8.55 35.45
CA SER A 555 31.07 -8.68 35.45
C SER A 555 31.80 -7.50 34.84
N GLN A 556 31.10 -6.72 34.02
CA GLN A 556 31.65 -5.56 33.33
C GLN A 556 30.59 -4.41 33.29
N VAL A 557 31.06 -3.17 33.41
CA VAL A 557 30.23 -1.97 33.28
C VAL A 557 30.85 -1.04 32.25
N ILE A 558 30.06 -0.68 31.26
CA ILE A 558 30.45 0.26 30.20
C ILE A 558 29.58 1.52 30.36
N THR A 559 30.22 2.66 30.54
CA THR A 559 29.50 3.95 30.64
C THR A 559 29.64 4.71 29.32
N LEU A 560 28.52 4.99 28.67
CA LEU A 560 28.47 5.83 27.49
C LEU A 560 28.30 7.30 27.89
N GLU A 561 29.27 8.11 27.56
CA GLU A 561 29.23 9.55 27.81
C GLU A 561 28.61 10.28 26.62
N LYS A 562 27.77 11.25 26.90
CA LYS A 562 27.25 12.15 25.88
C LYS A 562 28.36 13.12 25.49
N LYS A 563 29.12 12.82 24.43
CA LYS A 563 30.10 13.78 23.91
C LYS A 563 29.36 15.06 23.48
N LYS A 564 29.80 16.21 24.02
CA LYS A 564 29.28 17.57 23.72
C LYS A 564 29.51 17.98 22.26
#